data_8226794ef5ed7d4ede8df1a4b72137c6
#
_entry.id   8226794ef5ed7d4ede8df1a4b72137c6
#
_cell.length_a   1.000
_cell.length_b   1.000
_cell.length_c   1.000
_cell.angle_alpha   90.00
_cell.angle_beta   90.00
_cell.angle_gamma   90.00
#
_symmetry.space_group_name_H-M   'P 1'
#
loop_
_entity.id
_entity.type
_entity.pdbx_description
1 polymer ?
#
loop_
_entity_poly.entity_id
_entity_poly.type
_entity_poly.pdbx_seq_one_letter_code
_entity_poly.pdbx_strand_id
1 'polypeptide(L)'
;MPSISIIQSAIADLPNGPPVVAAIPGGTTGIGSYIAKSLATVFSKHGSKLRVYIVGRNAERGQKVISEGREISPGSEWRFVQATDLALISEVDNCCAEIIKQETEAPFHGGPARLDLLYMTHCYPILKERTTTKEGLDAFISTTYYSRIRFIMQLMPLLTASTVPGHVISVYAGGFEDGTRPGDLPIGCPPDSTYGVTSVRKHTTFMKTFLFEELAEKYAGKLSLTHIYPGLVDGPTFYSPEMPGWFRVLWWLFKPLAKLYMTSPQVCGDVTVYLATSRYPAKGQIKDSKRLMNGVHIASSSKAEPGGGAYTVGQRGDASDKISYEKVRKEGLSKQVWDHTMDTLERIEKQNAKGS
;
A
#
# COMPACT_ATOMS: atom_id res chain seq x y z
N MET A 1 13.78 -14.76 6.40
CA MET A 1 12.34 -14.50 6.68
C MET A 1 12.15 -14.41 8.17
N PRO A 2 11.53 -13.35 8.71
CA PRO A 2 11.15 -13.31 10.11
C PRO A 2 10.07 -14.37 10.40
N SER A 3 10.15 -14.99 11.59
CA SER A 3 9.09 -15.90 12.05
C SER A 3 7.83 -15.11 12.42
N ILE A 4 6.67 -15.76 12.44
CA ILE A 4 5.41 -15.11 12.83
C ILE A 4 5.51 -14.55 14.26
N SER A 5 6.20 -15.25 15.17
CA SER A 5 6.43 -14.78 16.54
C SER A 5 7.26 -13.49 16.61
N ILE A 6 8.28 -13.36 15.77
CA ILE A 6 9.06 -12.11 15.65
C ILE A 6 8.19 -10.96 15.12
N ILE A 7 7.36 -11.22 14.10
CA ILE A 7 6.43 -10.23 13.55
C ILE A 7 5.46 -9.77 14.63
N GLN A 8 4.82 -10.69 15.33
CA GLN A 8 3.85 -10.37 16.39
C GLN A 8 4.50 -9.62 17.57
N SER A 9 5.70 -10.01 17.97
CA SER A 9 6.44 -9.29 18.99
C SER A 9 6.76 -7.85 18.56
N ALA A 10 7.21 -7.66 17.33
CA ALA A 10 7.55 -6.33 16.82
C ALA A 10 6.34 -5.40 16.68
N ILE A 11 5.19 -5.91 16.22
CA ILE A 11 3.97 -5.08 16.10
C ILE A 11 3.36 -4.78 17.47
N ALA A 12 3.50 -5.68 18.44
CA ALA A 12 3.03 -5.46 19.80
C ALA A 12 3.73 -4.29 20.50
N ASP A 13 4.88 -3.86 20.01
CA ASP A 13 5.64 -2.73 20.54
C ASP A 13 5.16 -1.36 19.98
N LEU A 14 4.39 -1.33 18.90
CA LEU A 14 3.89 -0.10 18.27
C LEU A 14 3.14 0.83 19.26
N PRO A 15 2.27 0.34 20.17
CA PRO A 15 1.57 1.20 21.13
C PRO A 15 2.47 1.87 22.17
N ASN A 16 3.71 1.40 22.35
CA ASN A 16 4.70 2.04 23.22
C ASN A 16 5.26 3.34 22.62
N GLY A 17 5.12 3.49 21.30
CA GLY A 17 5.45 4.71 20.56
C GLY A 17 4.40 5.83 20.70
N PRO A 18 4.51 6.89 19.89
CA PRO A 18 3.52 7.97 19.83
C PRO A 18 2.16 7.47 19.32
N PRO A 19 1.07 8.25 19.53
CA PRO A 19 -0.22 7.98 18.93
C PRO A 19 -0.15 7.93 17.40
N VAL A 20 -0.90 7.03 16.79
CA VAL A 20 -0.85 6.68 15.36
C VAL A 20 -2.12 7.11 14.64
N VAL A 21 -1.97 7.77 13.50
CA VAL A 21 -3.03 8.04 12.53
C VAL A 21 -2.76 7.20 11.27
N ALA A 22 -3.71 6.33 10.94
CA ALA A 22 -3.62 5.44 9.78
C ALA A 22 -4.73 5.70 8.76
N ALA A 23 -4.44 5.60 7.47
CA ALA A 23 -5.42 5.60 6.40
C ALA A 23 -5.31 4.32 5.56
N ILE A 24 -6.47 3.71 5.23
CA ILE A 24 -6.55 2.43 4.53
C ILE A 24 -7.47 2.55 3.30
N PRO A 25 -6.98 3.12 2.16
CA PRO A 25 -7.67 3.01 0.88
C PRO A 25 -7.88 1.56 0.46
N GLY A 26 -9.16 1.17 0.25
CA GLY A 26 -9.57 -0.23 0.08
C GLY A 26 -9.83 -0.96 1.39
N GLY A 27 -10.01 -0.24 2.50
CA GLY A 27 -10.14 -0.78 3.86
C GLY A 27 -11.45 -1.51 4.17
N THR A 28 -12.45 -1.48 3.28
CA THR A 28 -13.80 -2.02 3.57
C THR A 28 -13.91 -3.54 3.46
N THR A 29 -12.92 -4.23 2.90
CA THR A 29 -12.96 -5.70 2.70
C THR A 29 -11.56 -6.27 2.41
N GLY A 30 -11.42 -7.60 2.47
CA GLY A 30 -10.20 -8.31 2.10
C GLY A 30 -8.98 -7.83 2.91
N ILE A 31 -7.85 -7.67 2.23
CA ILE A 31 -6.57 -7.34 2.89
C ILE A 31 -6.68 -6.04 3.70
N GLY A 32 -7.38 -5.02 3.19
CA GLY A 32 -7.56 -3.77 3.93
C GLY A 32 -8.30 -3.95 5.26
N SER A 33 -9.34 -4.77 5.30
CA SER A 33 -10.03 -5.09 6.56
C SER A 33 -9.18 -5.96 7.50
N TYR A 34 -8.28 -6.79 6.97
CA TYR A 34 -7.36 -7.57 7.79
C TYR A 34 -6.29 -6.68 8.45
N ILE A 35 -5.80 -5.68 7.73
CA ILE A 35 -4.91 -4.65 8.29
C ILE A 35 -5.61 -3.87 9.38
N ALA A 36 -6.85 -3.42 9.14
CA ALA A 36 -7.67 -2.71 10.13
C ALA A 36 -7.84 -3.54 11.41
N LYS A 37 -8.17 -4.82 11.27
CA LYS A 37 -8.31 -5.75 12.40
C LYS A 37 -6.99 -5.99 13.13
N SER A 38 -5.88 -6.13 12.40
CA SER A 38 -4.55 -6.28 13.02
C SER A 38 -4.16 -5.02 13.81
N LEU A 39 -4.35 -3.82 13.26
CA LEU A 39 -4.14 -2.56 14.00
C LEU A 39 -5.01 -2.49 15.26
N ALA A 40 -6.31 -2.78 15.16
CA ALA A 40 -7.19 -2.82 16.32
C ALA A 40 -6.68 -3.79 17.39
N THR A 41 -6.24 -4.99 17.00
CA THR A 41 -5.71 -6.00 17.90
C THR A 41 -4.44 -5.53 18.61
N VAL A 42 -3.51 -4.93 17.85
CA VAL A 42 -2.25 -4.38 18.38
C VAL A 42 -2.52 -3.27 19.41
N PHE A 43 -3.49 -2.40 19.13
CA PHE A 43 -3.85 -1.28 20.00
C PHE A 43 -4.99 -1.60 20.98
N SER A 44 -5.38 -2.87 21.16
CA SER A 44 -6.54 -3.25 21.99
C SER A 44 -6.49 -2.74 23.43
N LYS A 45 -5.30 -2.63 24.04
CA LYS A 45 -5.07 -2.07 25.37
C LYS A 45 -4.74 -0.58 25.39
N HIS A 46 -4.55 0.01 24.22
CA HIS A 46 -4.09 1.40 24.04
C HIS A 46 -4.91 2.11 22.94
N GLY A 47 -6.21 1.86 22.88
CA GLY A 47 -7.09 2.35 21.83
C GLY A 47 -7.05 3.87 21.65
N SER A 48 -6.91 4.63 22.74
CA SER A 48 -6.78 6.08 22.68
C SER A 48 -5.57 6.58 21.85
N LYS A 49 -4.62 5.70 21.53
CA LYS A 49 -3.47 6.01 20.69
C LYS A 49 -3.66 5.68 19.21
N LEU A 50 -4.87 5.27 18.79
CA LEU A 50 -5.14 4.85 17.42
C LEU A 50 -6.29 5.62 16.79
N ARG A 51 -6.04 6.26 15.65
CA ARG A 51 -7.06 6.78 14.73
C ARG A 51 -6.90 6.11 13.37
N VAL A 52 -8.02 5.63 12.78
CA VAL A 52 -8.02 4.94 11.48
C VAL A 52 -9.07 5.53 10.55
N TYR A 53 -8.64 5.89 9.34
CA TYR A 53 -9.51 6.23 8.21
C TYR A 53 -9.70 5.02 7.32
N ILE A 54 -10.94 4.53 7.21
CA ILE A 54 -11.32 3.49 6.27
C ILE A 54 -11.85 4.17 5.01
N VAL A 55 -11.17 3.98 3.89
CA VAL A 55 -11.60 4.56 2.60
C VAL A 55 -12.13 3.46 1.70
N GLY A 56 -13.33 3.66 1.12
CA GLY A 56 -13.90 2.67 0.21
C GLY A 56 -15.29 3.00 -0.30
N ARG A 57 -15.81 2.16 -1.20
CA ARG A 57 -17.05 2.39 -1.95
C ARG A 57 -18.32 2.06 -1.16
N ASN A 58 -18.28 1.01 -0.36
CA ASN A 58 -19.44 0.47 0.32
C ASN A 58 -19.46 0.92 1.78
N ALA A 59 -20.38 1.84 2.10
CA ALA A 59 -20.51 2.42 3.43
C ALA A 59 -20.91 1.37 4.49
N GLU A 60 -21.79 0.42 4.17
CA GLU A 60 -22.22 -0.62 5.09
C GLU A 60 -21.04 -1.50 5.52
N ARG A 61 -20.21 -1.95 4.54
CA ARG A 61 -18.98 -2.71 4.84
C ARG A 61 -17.98 -1.86 5.61
N GLY A 62 -17.88 -0.56 5.29
CA GLY A 62 -17.04 0.39 6.02
C GLY A 62 -17.45 0.49 7.48
N GLN A 63 -18.74 0.67 7.75
CA GLN A 63 -19.29 0.73 9.11
C GLN A 63 -19.10 -0.57 9.89
N LYS A 64 -19.20 -1.72 9.21
CA LYS A 64 -18.91 -3.02 9.83
C LYS A 64 -17.46 -3.09 10.31
N VAL A 65 -16.48 -2.72 9.46
CA VAL A 65 -15.06 -2.71 9.83
C VAL A 65 -14.80 -1.75 11.00
N ILE A 66 -15.44 -0.57 10.99
CA ILE A 66 -15.34 0.42 12.05
C ILE A 66 -15.89 -0.11 13.37
N SER A 67 -17.07 -0.75 13.34
CA SER A 67 -17.69 -1.34 14.55
C SER A 67 -16.81 -2.43 15.15
N GLU A 68 -16.31 -3.36 14.31
CA GLU A 68 -15.37 -4.40 14.73
C GLU A 68 -14.08 -3.80 15.31
N GLY A 69 -13.55 -2.74 14.68
CA GLY A 69 -12.34 -2.04 15.16
C GLY A 69 -12.54 -1.41 16.54
N ARG A 70 -13.68 -0.76 16.79
CA ARG A 70 -14.03 -0.16 18.08
C ARG A 70 -14.25 -1.21 19.16
N GLU A 71 -14.85 -2.35 18.81
CA GLU A 71 -15.05 -3.46 19.73
C GLU A 71 -13.71 -4.08 20.19
N ILE A 72 -12.80 -4.31 19.23
CA ILE A 72 -11.47 -4.90 19.53
C ILE A 72 -10.57 -3.92 20.28
N SER A 73 -10.64 -2.62 19.95
CA SER A 73 -9.79 -1.56 20.50
C SER A 73 -10.66 -0.42 21.07
N PRO A 74 -11.22 -0.60 22.29
CA PRO A 74 -12.02 0.44 22.92
C PRO A 74 -11.23 1.74 23.11
N GLY A 75 -11.86 2.88 22.81
CA GLY A 75 -11.23 4.20 22.85
C GLY A 75 -10.49 4.60 21.58
N SER A 76 -10.36 3.71 20.58
CA SER A 76 -9.82 4.08 19.27
C SER A 76 -10.82 4.87 18.42
N GLU A 77 -10.31 5.77 17.59
CA GLU A 77 -11.10 6.58 16.70
C GLU A 77 -11.12 5.98 15.30
N TRP A 78 -12.33 5.75 14.77
CA TRP A 78 -12.54 5.20 13.43
C TRP A 78 -13.42 6.12 12.61
N ARG A 79 -12.98 6.45 11.41
CA ARG A 79 -13.66 7.34 10.48
C ARG A 79 -13.83 6.68 9.12
N PHE A 80 -14.95 6.93 8.45
CA PHE A 80 -15.20 6.46 7.11
C PHE A 80 -15.09 7.60 6.11
N VAL A 81 -14.32 7.38 5.05
CA VAL A 81 -14.25 8.27 3.89
C VAL A 81 -14.81 7.51 2.70
N GLN A 82 -15.94 7.96 2.20
CA GLN A 82 -16.58 7.32 1.07
C GLN A 82 -15.90 7.72 -0.24
N ALA A 83 -15.59 6.72 -1.05
CA ALA A 83 -15.13 6.88 -2.43
C ALA A 83 -16.17 6.27 -3.38
N THR A 84 -16.37 6.83 -4.55
CA THR A 84 -17.22 6.24 -5.59
C THR A 84 -16.44 5.24 -6.42
N ASP A 85 -15.27 5.62 -6.93
CA ASP A 85 -14.37 4.76 -7.69
C ASP A 85 -12.91 5.21 -7.56
N LEU A 86 -12.10 4.45 -6.84
CA LEU A 86 -10.68 4.74 -6.66
C LEU A 86 -9.81 4.50 -7.93
N ALA A 87 -10.41 4.13 -9.06
CA ALA A 87 -9.75 4.19 -10.36
C ALA A 87 -9.70 5.63 -10.93
N LEU A 88 -10.50 6.55 -10.39
CA LEU A 88 -10.53 7.95 -10.77
C LEU A 88 -9.59 8.78 -9.90
N ILE A 89 -8.74 9.57 -10.53
CA ILE A 89 -7.79 10.46 -9.84
C ILE A 89 -8.53 11.57 -9.11
N SER A 90 -9.60 12.12 -9.71
CA SER A 90 -10.47 13.11 -9.08
C SER A 90 -11.11 12.60 -7.78
N GLU A 91 -11.47 11.32 -7.74
CA GLU A 91 -12.05 10.73 -6.53
C GLU A 91 -11.00 10.51 -5.43
N VAL A 92 -9.78 10.19 -5.82
CA VAL A 92 -8.63 10.16 -4.90
C VAL A 92 -8.40 11.53 -4.28
N ASP A 93 -8.46 12.60 -5.09
CA ASP A 93 -8.32 13.97 -4.61
C ASP A 93 -9.40 14.33 -3.58
N ASN A 94 -10.67 13.98 -3.84
CA ASN A 94 -11.77 14.18 -2.91
C ASN A 94 -11.55 13.45 -1.58
N CYS A 95 -11.13 12.18 -1.63
CA CYS A 95 -10.83 11.39 -0.43
C CYS A 95 -9.67 12.01 0.37
N CYS A 96 -8.61 12.44 -0.30
CA CYS A 96 -7.47 13.07 0.34
C CYS A 96 -7.85 14.42 0.98
N ALA A 97 -8.63 15.24 0.28
CA ALA A 97 -9.12 16.51 0.79
C ALA A 97 -9.96 16.31 2.06
N GLU A 98 -10.82 15.30 2.10
CA GLU A 98 -11.62 14.98 3.28
C GLU A 98 -10.75 14.52 4.46
N ILE A 99 -9.74 13.68 4.24
CA ILE A 99 -8.79 13.27 5.29
C ILE A 99 -8.02 14.47 5.82
N ILE A 100 -7.49 15.33 4.94
CA ILE A 100 -6.73 16.53 5.30
C ILE A 100 -7.62 17.47 6.11
N LYS A 101 -8.84 17.71 5.66
CA LYS A 101 -9.83 18.54 6.36
C LYS A 101 -10.07 18.03 7.77
N GLN A 102 -10.41 16.74 7.92
CA GLN A 102 -10.71 16.15 9.22
C GLN A 102 -9.51 16.16 10.19
N GLU A 103 -8.29 15.96 9.68
CA GLU A 103 -7.08 16.06 10.51
C GLU A 103 -6.72 17.50 10.88
N THR A 104 -7.01 18.45 9.99
CA THR A 104 -6.77 19.89 10.26
C THR A 104 -7.78 20.46 11.26
N GLU A 105 -9.06 20.10 11.12
CA GLU A 105 -10.14 20.58 12.00
C GLU A 105 -10.05 19.97 13.41
N ALA A 106 -9.62 18.70 13.51
CA ALA A 106 -9.49 17.99 14.79
C ALA A 106 -8.20 17.14 14.82
N PRO A 107 -7.03 17.75 14.99
CA PRO A 107 -5.75 17.05 15.02
C PRO A 107 -5.72 15.98 16.11
N PHE A 108 -5.22 14.80 15.79
CA PHE A 108 -5.18 13.70 16.75
C PHE A 108 -4.18 14.00 17.87
N HIS A 109 -4.66 13.94 19.14
CA HIS A 109 -3.90 14.34 20.34
C HIS A 109 -3.40 15.79 20.36
N GLY A 110 -4.06 16.71 19.62
CA GLY A 110 -3.74 18.14 19.68
C GLY A 110 -2.38 18.53 19.09
N GLY A 111 -1.72 17.64 18.38
CA GLY A 111 -0.50 17.94 17.62
C GLY A 111 -0.78 18.54 16.24
N PRO A 112 0.22 18.64 15.37
CA PRO A 112 -0.01 19.01 13.98
C PRO A 112 -0.87 17.95 13.28
N ALA A 113 -1.68 18.38 12.31
CA ALA A 113 -2.37 17.46 11.42
C ALA A 113 -1.34 16.53 10.75
N ARG A 114 -1.52 15.21 10.86
CA ARG A 114 -0.54 14.23 10.37
C ARG A 114 -1.18 12.93 9.92
N LEU A 115 -0.42 12.17 9.17
CA LEU A 115 -0.70 10.79 8.82
C LEU A 115 0.59 9.99 9.04
N ASP A 116 0.53 8.96 9.87
CA ASP A 116 1.69 8.15 10.20
C ASP A 116 1.79 6.90 9.30
N LEU A 117 0.63 6.32 8.93
CA LEU A 117 0.54 5.08 8.18
C LEU A 117 -0.45 5.21 7.01
N LEU A 118 0.01 4.90 5.79
CA LEU A 118 -0.82 4.84 4.59
C LEU A 118 -0.77 3.42 4.00
N TYR A 119 -1.86 2.64 4.13
CA TYR A 119 -1.97 1.28 3.60
C TYR A 119 -2.88 1.24 2.37
N MET A 120 -2.32 1.15 1.18
CA MET A 120 -3.08 1.14 -0.07
C MET A 120 -3.33 -0.29 -0.54
N THR A 121 -4.59 -0.73 -0.46
CA THR A 121 -5.02 -2.10 -0.77
C THR A 121 -6.07 -2.17 -1.87
N HIS A 122 -6.57 -1.03 -2.33
CA HIS A 122 -7.57 -0.96 -3.40
C HIS A 122 -7.01 -1.52 -4.72
N CYS A 123 -7.86 -2.28 -5.42
CA CYS A 123 -7.52 -2.91 -6.68
C CYS A 123 -8.80 -3.09 -7.54
N TYR A 124 -8.65 -2.98 -8.84
CA TYR A 124 -9.68 -3.36 -9.80
C TYR A 124 -9.67 -4.89 -9.98
N PRO A 125 -10.81 -5.54 -10.29
CA PRO A 125 -10.86 -6.98 -10.49
C PRO A 125 -9.91 -7.46 -11.59
N ILE A 126 -9.02 -8.35 -11.24
CA ILE A 126 -7.86 -8.75 -12.06
C ILE A 126 -8.22 -9.56 -13.33
N LEU A 127 -9.41 -10.17 -13.36
CA LEU A 127 -9.89 -11.00 -14.48
C LEU A 127 -10.95 -10.31 -15.33
N LYS A 128 -11.17 -9.01 -15.12
CA LYS A 128 -12.04 -8.22 -16.01
C LYS A 128 -11.32 -7.84 -17.29
N GLU A 129 -12.11 -7.63 -18.32
CA GLU A 129 -11.66 -7.02 -19.56
C GLU A 129 -11.09 -5.62 -19.31
N ARG A 130 -10.20 -5.18 -20.18
CA ARG A 130 -9.66 -3.83 -20.14
C ARG A 130 -10.80 -2.80 -20.13
N THR A 131 -10.75 -1.92 -19.17
CA THR A 131 -11.74 -0.85 -19.00
C THR A 131 -11.01 0.48 -18.87
N THR A 132 -11.36 1.44 -19.73
CA THR A 132 -10.83 2.80 -19.65
C THR A 132 -11.74 3.64 -18.76
N THR A 133 -11.17 4.36 -17.81
CA THR A 133 -11.90 5.31 -16.95
C THR A 133 -12.31 6.55 -17.74
N LYS A 134 -13.26 7.34 -17.23
CA LYS A 134 -13.63 8.63 -17.82
C LYS A 134 -12.46 9.63 -17.92
N GLU A 135 -11.40 9.42 -17.15
CA GLU A 135 -10.17 10.22 -17.17
C GLU A 135 -9.12 9.68 -18.15
N GLY A 136 -9.47 8.65 -18.95
CA GLY A 136 -8.61 8.09 -19.99
C GLY A 136 -7.52 7.15 -19.49
N LEU A 137 -7.58 6.70 -18.24
CA LEU A 137 -6.67 5.69 -17.69
C LEU A 137 -7.27 4.29 -17.81
N ASP A 138 -6.41 3.29 -17.99
CA ASP A 138 -6.79 1.91 -17.73
C ASP A 138 -7.14 1.74 -16.24
N ALA A 139 -8.33 1.21 -15.93
CA ALA A 139 -8.83 1.13 -14.56
C ALA A 139 -7.99 0.25 -13.65
N PHE A 140 -7.40 -0.83 -14.19
CA PHE A 140 -6.55 -1.72 -13.42
C PHE A 140 -5.20 -1.08 -13.10
N ILE A 141 -4.57 -0.43 -14.07
CA ILE A 141 -3.31 0.31 -13.85
C ILE A 141 -3.56 1.51 -12.97
N SER A 142 -4.67 2.23 -13.17
CA SER A 142 -5.02 3.35 -12.31
C SER A 142 -5.07 2.92 -10.85
N THR A 143 -5.86 1.91 -10.49
CA THR A 143 -6.00 1.47 -9.09
C THR A 143 -4.73 0.85 -8.51
N THR A 144 -3.88 0.23 -9.34
CA THR A 144 -2.67 -0.43 -8.85
C THR A 144 -1.44 0.47 -8.87
N TYR A 145 -1.49 1.60 -9.59
CA TYR A 145 -0.37 2.53 -9.73
C TYR A 145 -0.76 4.01 -9.57
N TYR A 146 -1.43 4.65 -10.56
CA TYR A 146 -1.61 6.11 -10.57
C TYR A 146 -2.40 6.64 -9.38
N SER A 147 -3.51 6.00 -9.04
CA SER A 147 -4.33 6.30 -7.87
C SER A 147 -3.50 6.25 -6.58
N ARG A 148 -2.63 5.25 -6.43
CA ARG A 148 -1.77 5.11 -5.25
C ARG A 148 -0.72 6.20 -5.17
N ILE A 149 -0.13 6.56 -6.30
CA ILE A 149 0.82 7.67 -6.34
C ILE A 149 0.12 8.99 -6.03
N ARG A 150 -1.11 9.18 -6.55
CA ARG A 150 -1.91 10.37 -6.22
C ARG A 150 -2.23 10.46 -4.73
N PHE A 151 -2.62 9.36 -4.07
CA PHE A 151 -2.78 9.33 -2.61
C PHE A 151 -1.50 9.79 -1.88
N ILE A 152 -0.34 9.27 -2.27
CA ILE A 152 0.93 9.66 -1.65
C ILE A 152 1.18 11.16 -1.84
N MET A 153 1.05 11.66 -3.08
CA MET A 153 1.35 13.05 -3.40
C MET A 153 0.41 14.03 -2.68
N GLN A 154 -0.89 13.75 -2.63
CA GLN A 154 -1.87 14.59 -1.97
C GLN A 154 -1.75 14.56 -0.44
N LEU A 155 -1.47 13.39 0.14
CA LEU A 155 -1.29 13.24 1.58
C LEU A 155 0.15 13.53 2.05
N MET A 156 1.04 13.94 1.16
CA MET A 156 2.43 14.25 1.49
C MET A 156 2.60 15.24 2.63
N PRO A 157 1.82 16.34 2.71
CA PRO A 157 1.92 17.28 3.83
C PRO A 157 1.66 16.60 5.19
N LEU A 158 0.65 15.71 5.26
CA LEU A 158 0.35 14.95 6.48
C LEU A 158 1.40 13.89 6.79
N LEU A 159 1.88 13.16 5.78
CA LEU A 159 2.89 12.11 5.92
C LEU A 159 4.23 12.66 6.42
N THR A 160 4.63 13.84 5.93
CA THR A 160 5.89 14.50 6.33
C THR A 160 5.79 15.24 7.65
N ALA A 161 4.58 15.52 8.14
CA ALA A 161 4.31 16.12 9.45
C ALA A 161 4.28 15.07 10.59
N SER A 162 4.36 13.78 10.29
CA SER A 162 4.46 12.74 11.29
C SER A 162 5.68 12.95 12.20
N THR A 163 5.52 12.67 13.49
CA THR A 163 6.60 12.77 14.50
C THR A 163 7.63 11.64 14.40
N VAL A 164 7.27 10.57 13.72
CA VAL A 164 8.13 9.47 13.28
C VAL A 164 8.04 9.42 11.75
N PRO A 165 8.91 8.73 11.03
CA PRO A 165 8.74 8.62 9.58
C PRO A 165 7.38 8.08 9.20
N GLY A 166 6.72 8.74 8.26
CA GLY A 166 5.50 8.23 7.67
C GLY A 166 5.76 6.95 6.90
N HIS A 167 5.00 5.89 7.16
CA HIS A 167 5.10 4.62 6.43
C HIS A 167 4.02 4.53 5.36
N VAL A 168 4.46 4.35 4.12
CA VAL A 168 3.59 4.15 2.95
C VAL A 168 3.72 2.70 2.49
N ILE A 169 2.64 1.94 2.58
CA ILE A 169 2.61 0.52 2.23
C ILE A 169 1.64 0.29 1.07
N SER A 170 2.16 -0.17 -0.07
CA SER A 170 1.39 -0.53 -1.25
C SER A 170 1.31 -2.04 -1.39
N VAL A 171 0.12 -2.59 -1.17
CA VAL A 171 -0.11 -4.04 -1.26
C VAL A 171 -0.49 -4.42 -2.68
N TYR A 172 0.40 -5.11 -3.41
CA TYR A 172 0.10 -5.64 -4.73
C TYR A 172 1.06 -6.75 -5.17
N ALA A 173 2.21 -6.44 -5.76
CA ALA A 173 3.06 -7.43 -6.43
C ALA A 173 4.57 -7.15 -6.24
N GLY A 174 4.96 -6.64 -5.07
CA GLY A 174 6.38 -6.43 -4.75
C GLY A 174 7.20 -7.70 -4.93
N GLY A 175 8.37 -7.61 -5.56
CA GLY A 175 9.24 -8.75 -5.85
C GLY A 175 8.96 -9.47 -7.19
N PHE A 176 7.98 -9.00 -7.98
CA PHE A 176 7.67 -9.56 -9.31
C PHE A 176 8.24 -8.72 -10.46
N GLU A 177 9.26 -7.95 -10.19
CA GLU A 177 9.95 -7.10 -11.16
C GLU A 177 10.82 -7.89 -12.14
N ASP A 178 11.24 -9.09 -11.80
CA ASP A 178 12.24 -9.92 -12.51
C ASP A 178 11.89 -10.30 -13.97
N GLY A 179 10.70 -9.98 -14.42
CA GLY A 179 10.28 -10.29 -15.78
C GLY A 179 10.58 -9.18 -16.81
N THR A 180 11.22 -8.09 -16.38
CA THR A 180 11.52 -6.96 -17.26
C THR A 180 12.79 -7.22 -18.03
N ARG A 181 12.67 -7.39 -19.36
CA ARG A 181 13.82 -7.54 -20.24
C ARG A 181 14.40 -6.17 -20.58
N PRO A 182 15.75 -6.05 -20.72
CA PRO A 182 16.34 -4.84 -21.29
C PRO A 182 15.73 -4.51 -22.66
N GLY A 183 15.26 -3.30 -22.86
CA GLY A 183 14.58 -2.87 -24.08
C GLY A 183 13.05 -3.01 -24.05
N ASP A 184 12.49 -3.78 -23.11
CA ASP A 184 11.05 -3.90 -22.88
C ASP A 184 10.70 -3.08 -21.62
N LEU A 185 10.69 -1.76 -21.79
CA LEU A 185 10.51 -0.81 -20.69
C LEU A 185 9.02 -0.66 -20.37
N PRO A 186 8.53 -1.26 -19.30
CA PRO A 186 7.12 -1.22 -18.97
C PRO A 186 6.73 0.11 -18.31
N ILE A 187 6.82 1.20 -19.06
CA ILE A 187 6.34 2.53 -18.65
C ILE A 187 4.96 2.76 -19.24
N GLY A 188 4.01 3.14 -18.38
CA GLY A 188 2.63 3.36 -18.80
C GLY A 188 1.82 2.08 -18.94
N CYS A 189 0.80 2.11 -19.78
CA CYS A 189 -0.08 0.96 -20.03
C CYS A 189 0.53 0.03 -21.09
N PRO A 190 0.48 -1.31 -20.90
CA PRO A 190 0.88 -2.24 -21.96
C PRO A 190 0.03 -2.03 -23.20
N PRO A 191 0.61 -2.23 -24.42
CA PRO A 191 -0.15 -2.19 -25.65
C PRO A 191 -1.17 -3.34 -25.71
N ASP A 192 -2.24 -3.16 -26.51
CA ASP A 192 -3.35 -4.13 -26.60
C ASP A 192 -2.89 -5.53 -26.97
N SER A 193 -1.88 -5.64 -27.83
CA SER A 193 -1.31 -6.92 -28.26
C SER A 193 -0.68 -7.75 -27.14
N THR A 194 -0.28 -7.12 -26.05
CA THR A 194 0.38 -7.78 -24.90
C THR A 194 -0.37 -7.55 -23.58
N TYR A 195 -1.53 -6.88 -23.63
CA TYR A 195 -2.31 -6.58 -22.45
C TYR A 195 -2.78 -7.86 -21.74
N GLY A 196 -2.62 -7.88 -20.44
CA GLY A 196 -3.04 -8.99 -19.57
C GLY A 196 -2.50 -8.84 -18.17
N VAL A 197 -2.98 -9.69 -17.26
CA VAL A 197 -2.63 -9.65 -15.83
C VAL A 197 -1.13 -9.60 -15.58
N THR A 198 -0.37 -10.44 -16.30
CA THR A 198 1.09 -10.51 -16.14
C THR A 198 1.79 -9.24 -16.64
N SER A 199 1.38 -8.72 -17.79
CA SER A 199 1.95 -7.51 -18.38
C SER A 199 1.66 -6.28 -17.52
N VAL A 200 0.39 -6.10 -17.11
CA VAL A 200 0.00 -5.01 -16.19
C VAL A 200 0.77 -5.11 -14.87
N ARG A 201 0.93 -6.32 -14.34
CA ARG A 201 1.71 -6.52 -13.11
C ARG A 201 3.16 -6.07 -13.28
N LYS A 202 3.82 -6.44 -14.36
CA LYS A 202 5.20 -6.03 -14.65
C LYS A 202 5.32 -4.51 -14.72
N HIS A 203 4.46 -3.85 -15.51
CA HIS A 203 4.45 -2.39 -15.66
C HIS A 203 4.25 -1.68 -14.32
N THR A 204 3.19 -2.03 -13.58
CA THR A 204 2.88 -1.38 -12.31
C THR A 204 3.93 -1.62 -11.24
N THR A 205 4.53 -2.81 -11.20
CA THR A 205 5.58 -3.14 -10.22
C THR A 205 6.87 -2.40 -10.53
N PHE A 206 7.30 -2.42 -11.79
CA PHE A 206 8.48 -1.70 -12.27
C PHE A 206 8.39 -0.20 -11.97
N MET A 207 7.33 0.47 -12.47
CA MET A 207 7.15 1.91 -12.25
C MET A 207 7.11 2.25 -10.76
N LYS A 208 6.43 1.43 -9.94
CA LYS A 208 6.30 1.69 -8.50
C LYS A 208 7.63 1.62 -7.78
N THR A 209 8.44 0.61 -8.07
CA THR A 209 9.76 0.46 -7.45
C THR A 209 10.62 1.68 -7.71
N PHE A 210 10.73 2.12 -8.97
CA PHE A 210 11.52 3.30 -9.31
C PHE A 210 10.97 4.59 -8.70
N LEU A 211 9.65 4.78 -8.72
CA LEU A 211 9.05 5.96 -8.11
C LEU A 211 9.24 6.00 -6.59
N PHE A 212 9.15 4.85 -5.92
CA PHE A 212 9.40 4.76 -4.48
C PHE A 212 10.85 5.07 -4.13
N GLU A 213 11.80 4.66 -4.96
CA GLU A 213 13.20 5.02 -4.80
C GLU A 213 13.43 6.54 -4.89
N GLU A 214 12.85 7.20 -5.89
CA GLU A 214 12.93 8.66 -6.03
C GLU A 214 12.28 9.40 -4.84
N LEU A 215 11.11 8.92 -4.40
CA LEU A 215 10.44 9.49 -3.22
C LEU A 215 11.26 9.29 -1.94
N ALA A 216 11.89 8.13 -1.75
CA ALA A 216 12.73 7.85 -0.59
C ALA A 216 13.97 8.76 -0.54
N GLU A 217 14.56 9.07 -1.71
CA GLU A 217 15.65 10.04 -1.82
C GLU A 217 15.17 11.46 -1.50
N LYS A 218 14.09 11.90 -2.16
CA LYS A 218 13.54 13.25 -2.03
C LYS A 218 13.05 13.56 -0.61
N TYR A 219 12.50 12.56 0.08
CA TYR A 219 11.95 12.69 1.43
C TYR A 219 12.75 11.86 2.46
N ALA A 220 14.08 11.84 2.31
CA ALA A 220 14.98 11.15 3.23
C ALA A 220 14.73 11.59 4.69
N GLY A 221 14.72 10.65 5.61
CA GLY A 221 14.39 10.88 7.02
C GLY A 221 12.90 11.05 7.33
N LYS A 222 12.05 11.20 6.32
CA LYS A 222 10.62 11.49 6.48
C LYS A 222 9.71 10.36 6.06
N LEU A 223 10.07 9.59 5.03
CA LEU A 223 9.23 8.54 4.47
C LEU A 223 9.94 7.19 4.37
N SER A 224 9.22 6.16 4.73
CA SER A 224 9.50 4.76 4.41
C SER A 224 8.44 4.25 3.44
N LEU A 225 8.85 3.75 2.28
CA LEU A 225 7.95 3.30 1.23
C LEU A 225 8.15 1.80 0.99
N THR A 226 7.09 1.03 1.11
CA THR A 226 7.15 -0.42 0.94
C THR A 226 6.14 -0.92 -0.08
N HIS A 227 6.62 -1.72 -1.01
CA HIS A 227 5.78 -2.47 -1.95
C HIS A 227 5.79 -3.94 -1.58
N ILE A 228 4.65 -4.51 -1.21
CA ILE A 228 4.53 -5.90 -0.76
C ILE A 228 3.74 -6.77 -1.73
N TYR A 229 4.19 -8.02 -1.94
CA TYR A 229 3.38 -9.11 -2.42
C TYR A 229 2.87 -9.94 -1.24
N PRO A 230 1.54 -9.91 -0.95
CA PRO A 230 1.00 -10.55 0.26
C PRO A 230 0.86 -12.08 0.14
N GLY A 231 1.22 -12.65 -1.01
CA GLY A 231 0.96 -14.06 -1.31
C GLY A 231 -0.48 -14.30 -1.78
N LEU A 232 -0.86 -15.56 -1.85
CA LEU A 232 -2.24 -15.97 -2.08
C LEU A 232 -3.00 -15.87 -0.76
N VAL A 233 -3.77 -14.80 -0.58
CA VAL A 233 -4.51 -14.52 0.66
C VAL A 233 -5.94 -15.00 0.54
N ASP A 234 -6.44 -15.76 1.52
CA ASP A 234 -7.86 -16.13 1.57
C ASP A 234 -8.71 -14.86 1.76
N GLY A 235 -9.62 -14.61 0.84
CA GLY A 235 -10.39 -13.38 0.86
C GLY A 235 -11.59 -13.38 -0.06
N PRO A 236 -12.50 -12.42 0.13
CA PRO A 236 -13.79 -12.35 -0.56
C PRO A 236 -13.66 -12.21 -2.09
N THR A 237 -12.50 -11.80 -2.60
CA THR A 237 -12.25 -11.67 -4.05
C THR A 237 -12.50 -12.97 -4.80
N PHE A 238 -12.11 -14.12 -4.23
CA PHE A 238 -12.30 -15.43 -4.86
C PHE A 238 -13.75 -15.91 -4.91
N TYR A 239 -14.63 -15.28 -4.12
CA TYR A 239 -16.05 -15.59 -4.02
C TYR A 239 -16.93 -14.51 -4.65
N SER A 240 -16.32 -13.47 -5.21
CA SER A 240 -17.04 -12.37 -5.82
C SER A 240 -17.92 -12.87 -6.99
N PRO A 241 -19.16 -12.38 -7.13
CA PRO A 241 -19.99 -12.62 -8.31
C PRO A 241 -19.32 -12.14 -9.61
N GLU A 242 -18.37 -11.20 -9.50
CA GLU A 242 -17.59 -10.67 -10.63
C GLU A 242 -16.59 -11.68 -11.21
N MET A 243 -16.30 -12.77 -10.47
CA MET A 243 -15.42 -13.84 -10.96
C MET A 243 -16.18 -14.76 -11.92
N PRO A 244 -15.54 -15.19 -13.03
CA PRO A 244 -16.15 -16.12 -13.98
C PRO A 244 -16.65 -17.39 -13.29
N GLY A 245 -17.83 -17.91 -13.72
CA GLY A 245 -18.43 -19.08 -13.11
C GLY A 245 -17.54 -20.31 -13.10
N TRP A 246 -16.79 -20.55 -14.21
CA TRP A 246 -15.82 -21.64 -14.29
C TRP A 246 -14.71 -21.52 -13.23
N PHE A 247 -14.24 -20.29 -12.96
CA PHE A 247 -13.22 -20.06 -11.94
C PHE A 247 -13.75 -20.38 -10.54
N ARG A 248 -15.00 -20.02 -10.24
CA ARG A 248 -15.62 -20.29 -8.93
C ARG A 248 -15.75 -21.78 -8.66
N VAL A 249 -16.11 -22.59 -9.68
CA VAL A 249 -16.16 -24.05 -9.59
C VAL A 249 -14.76 -24.63 -9.37
N LEU A 250 -13.80 -24.19 -10.19
CA LEU A 250 -12.41 -24.63 -10.07
C LEU A 250 -11.83 -24.27 -8.69
N TRP A 251 -12.11 -23.05 -8.22
CA TRP A 251 -11.69 -22.60 -6.89
C TRP A 251 -12.28 -23.47 -5.77
N TRP A 252 -13.55 -23.81 -5.86
CA TRP A 252 -14.18 -24.69 -4.88
C TRP A 252 -13.50 -26.05 -4.80
N LEU A 253 -13.12 -26.65 -5.93
CA LEU A 253 -12.42 -27.93 -5.99
C LEU A 253 -10.99 -27.87 -5.44
N PHE A 254 -10.23 -26.81 -5.78
CA PHE A 254 -8.82 -26.71 -5.44
C PHE A 254 -8.55 -26.00 -4.11
N LYS A 255 -9.54 -25.34 -3.51
CA LYS A 255 -9.39 -24.61 -2.24
C LYS A 255 -8.76 -25.44 -1.11
N PRO A 256 -9.11 -26.72 -0.89
CA PRO A 256 -8.49 -27.51 0.18
C PRO A 256 -6.97 -27.64 0.03
N LEU A 257 -6.49 -27.82 -1.20
CA LEU A 257 -5.05 -27.85 -1.51
C LEU A 257 -4.41 -26.47 -1.44
N ALA A 258 -5.10 -25.46 -1.97
CA ALA A 258 -4.63 -24.07 -1.93
C ALA A 258 -4.41 -23.57 -0.50
N LYS A 259 -5.26 -23.97 0.46
CA LYS A 259 -5.12 -23.62 1.88
C LYS A 259 -3.75 -23.93 2.49
N LEU A 260 -3.05 -24.94 1.99
CA LEU A 260 -1.71 -25.31 2.45
C LEU A 260 -0.67 -24.22 2.12
N TYR A 261 -0.93 -23.43 1.07
CA TYR A 261 -0.02 -22.38 0.57
C TYR A 261 -0.55 -20.97 0.78
N MET A 262 -1.81 -20.83 1.21
CA MET A 262 -2.44 -19.52 1.41
C MET A 262 -1.95 -18.85 2.68
N THR A 263 -1.79 -17.53 2.58
CA THR A 263 -1.61 -16.68 3.75
C THR A 263 -2.98 -16.48 4.42
N SER A 264 -3.07 -16.79 5.72
CA SER A 264 -4.30 -16.54 6.46
C SER A 264 -4.58 -15.03 6.60
N PRO A 265 -5.85 -14.60 6.73
CA PRO A 265 -6.20 -13.21 6.95
C PRO A 265 -5.44 -12.54 8.09
N GLN A 266 -5.31 -13.23 9.22
CA GLN A 266 -4.59 -12.73 10.40
C GLN A 266 -3.11 -12.49 10.08
N VAL A 267 -2.43 -13.50 9.51
CA VAL A 267 -1.00 -13.39 9.16
C VAL A 267 -0.78 -12.29 8.12
N CYS A 268 -1.67 -12.15 7.13
CA CYS A 268 -1.58 -11.08 6.14
C CYS A 268 -1.68 -9.69 6.78
N GLY A 269 -2.64 -9.51 7.70
CA GLY A 269 -2.78 -8.27 8.47
C GLY A 269 -1.53 -7.97 9.30
N ASP A 270 -1.06 -8.95 10.09
CA ASP A 270 0.09 -8.79 10.98
C ASP A 270 1.38 -8.48 10.20
N VAL A 271 1.63 -9.20 9.10
CA VAL A 271 2.79 -8.91 8.22
C VAL A 271 2.69 -7.51 7.64
N THR A 272 1.52 -7.07 7.19
CA THR A 272 1.38 -5.74 6.60
C THR A 272 1.57 -4.63 7.64
N VAL A 273 1.06 -4.81 8.85
CA VAL A 273 1.32 -3.88 9.98
C VAL A 273 2.80 -3.88 10.38
N TYR A 274 3.47 -5.03 10.32
CA TYR A 274 4.91 -5.14 10.59
C TYR A 274 5.78 -4.28 9.68
N LEU A 275 5.34 -3.98 8.45
CA LEU A 275 6.06 -3.09 7.55
C LEU A 275 6.13 -1.63 8.03
N ALA A 276 5.35 -1.27 9.04
CA ALA A 276 5.39 0.03 9.71
C ALA A 276 6.33 0.07 10.93
N THR A 277 7.12 -0.98 11.16
CA THR A 277 8.08 -1.02 12.27
C THR A 277 9.45 -0.46 11.87
N SER A 278 10.28 -0.22 12.87
CA SER A 278 11.66 0.27 12.71
C SER A 278 12.57 -0.64 11.86
N ARG A 279 12.12 -1.85 11.51
CA ARG A 279 12.80 -2.71 10.54
C ARG A 279 12.91 -2.08 9.15
N TYR A 280 11.92 -1.25 8.79
CA TYR A 280 11.82 -0.58 7.49
C TYR A 280 11.94 0.94 7.67
N PRO A 281 13.13 1.45 8.04
CA PRO A 281 13.30 2.86 8.34
C PRO A 281 13.28 3.72 7.08
N ALA A 282 13.01 5.02 7.23
CA ALA A 282 13.26 5.99 6.18
C ALA A 282 14.77 6.09 5.88
N LYS A 283 15.11 6.45 4.64
CA LYS A 283 16.52 6.63 4.24
C LYS A 283 17.23 7.61 5.16
N GLY A 284 18.44 7.25 5.58
CA GLY A 284 19.30 8.11 6.43
C GLY A 284 18.96 8.14 7.91
N GLN A 285 17.91 7.41 8.37
CA GLN A 285 17.59 7.36 9.80
C GLN A 285 18.57 6.51 10.62
N ILE A 286 19.21 5.54 10.00
CA ILE A 286 20.13 4.64 10.68
C ILE A 286 21.55 4.96 10.27
N LYS A 287 22.29 5.54 11.22
CA LYS A 287 23.71 5.88 11.00
C LYS A 287 24.66 4.76 11.37
N ASP A 288 24.38 3.93 12.40
CA ASP A 288 25.39 3.04 13.01
C ASP A 288 24.93 1.63 13.40
N SER A 289 23.71 1.22 13.17
CA SER A 289 23.24 -0.09 13.62
C SER A 289 22.54 -0.87 12.52
N LYS A 290 23.12 -1.99 12.09
CA LYS A 290 22.48 -2.96 11.20
C LYS A 290 21.50 -3.88 11.94
N ARG A 291 21.44 -3.82 13.28
CA ARG A 291 20.58 -4.65 14.13
C ARG A 291 19.69 -3.82 15.00
N LEU A 292 18.41 -4.16 15.02
CA LEU A 292 17.46 -3.67 16.00
C LEU A 292 17.57 -4.48 17.31
N MET A 293 17.03 -3.94 18.39
CA MET A 293 16.82 -4.72 19.61
C MET A 293 16.06 -6.01 19.27
N ASN A 294 16.38 -7.11 19.93
CA ASN A 294 15.85 -8.47 19.70
C ASN A 294 16.39 -9.21 18.44
N GLY A 295 17.55 -8.81 17.91
CA GLY A 295 18.19 -9.56 16.82
C GLY A 295 17.55 -9.42 15.44
N VAL A 296 16.57 -8.53 15.29
CA VAL A 296 15.95 -8.25 13.99
C VAL A 296 16.89 -7.38 13.16
N HIS A 297 17.19 -7.82 11.94
CA HIS A 297 17.99 -7.04 11.01
C HIS A 297 17.13 -5.97 10.32
N ILE A 298 17.75 -4.82 10.06
CA ILE A 298 17.18 -3.78 9.22
C ILE A 298 16.99 -4.33 7.81
N ALA A 299 15.86 -4.01 7.19
CA ALA A 299 15.55 -4.45 5.85
C ALA A 299 16.49 -3.79 4.83
N SER A 300 16.91 -4.56 3.82
CA SER A 300 17.58 -4.03 2.64
C SER A 300 16.54 -3.41 1.69
N SER A 301 16.85 -2.24 1.14
CA SER A 301 16.04 -1.58 0.13
C SER A 301 16.10 -2.32 -1.22
N SER A 302 15.29 -1.89 -2.19
CA SER A 302 15.35 -2.34 -3.58
C SER A 302 16.70 -2.09 -4.26
N LYS A 303 17.54 -1.19 -3.70
CA LYS A 303 18.91 -0.92 -4.11
C LYS A 303 19.95 -1.77 -3.33
N ALA A 304 19.50 -2.77 -2.57
CA ALA A 304 20.33 -3.59 -1.68
C ALA A 304 21.05 -2.80 -0.56
N GLU A 305 20.58 -1.60 -0.24
CA GLU A 305 21.09 -0.76 0.83
C GLU A 305 20.34 -1.02 2.14
N PRO A 306 20.99 -1.37 3.26
CA PRO A 306 20.30 -1.45 4.55
C PRO A 306 19.67 -0.10 4.92
N GLY A 307 18.37 -0.07 5.18
CA GLY A 307 17.69 1.17 5.56
C GLY A 307 17.55 2.21 4.46
N GLY A 308 17.57 1.80 3.18
CA GLY A 308 17.54 2.73 2.03
C GLY A 308 16.17 3.39 1.76
N GLY A 309 15.12 3.15 2.57
CA GLY A 309 13.85 3.89 2.54
C GLY A 309 12.83 3.40 1.52
N ALA A 310 13.21 2.66 0.48
CA ALA A 310 12.32 2.06 -0.51
C ALA A 310 12.49 0.54 -0.51
N TYR A 311 11.43 -0.19 -0.18
CA TYR A 311 11.49 -1.62 0.04
C TYR A 311 10.54 -2.38 -0.87
N THR A 312 11.03 -3.51 -1.39
CA THR A 312 10.21 -4.52 -2.06
C THR A 312 10.24 -5.78 -1.22
N VAL A 313 9.08 -6.27 -0.81
CA VAL A 313 8.99 -7.37 0.15
C VAL A 313 8.01 -8.45 -0.30
N GLY A 314 8.33 -9.69 0.05
CA GLY A 314 7.47 -10.84 -0.14
C GLY A 314 6.42 -11.01 0.97
N GLN A 315 5.66 -12.11 0.87
CA GLN A 315 4.48 -12.40 1.71
C GLN A 315 4.75 -12.51 3.22
N ARG A 316 6.01 -12.55 3.64
CA ARG A 316 6.39 -12.64 5.07
C ARG A 316 7.22 -11.45 5.53
N GLY A 317 7.20 -10.33 4.80
CA GLY A 317 7.99 -9.18 5.13
C GLY A 317 9.51 -9.41 4.96
N ASP A 318 9.88 -10.35 4.13
CA ASP A 318 11.26 -10.58 3.72
C ASP A 318 11.62 -9.61 2.60
N ALA A 319 12.67 -8.83 2.84
CA ALA A 319 13.19 -7.93 1.82
C ALA A 319 13.64 -8.74 0.59
N SER A 320 13.25 -8.30 -0.59
CA SER A 320 13.74 -8.87 -1.84
C SER A 320 14.95 -8.08 -2.29
N ASP A 321 16.14 -8.58 -1.93
CA ASP A 321 17.44 -8.05 -2.34
C ASP A 321 17.93 -8.61 -3.70
N LYS A 322 17.10 -9.48 -4.32
CA LYS A 322 17.44 -10.19 -5.56
C LYS A 322 17.14 -9.41 -6.83
N ILE A 323 16.49 -8.25 -6.72
CA ILE A 323 16.09 -7.46 -7.87
C ILE A 323 17.25 -6.63 -8.35
N SER A 324 17.92 -7.10 -9.39
CA SER A 324 19.00 -6.37 -10.04
C SER A 324 18.49 -5.60 -11.24
N TYR A 325 18.26 -4.31 -11.06
CA TYR A 325 17.97 -3.38 -12.16
C TYR A 325 19.22 -2.63 -12.63
N GLU A 326 20.39 -3.20 -12.48
CA GLU A 326 21.65 -2.47 -12.67
C GLU A 326 21.74 -1.80 -14.05
N LYS A 327 21.37 -2.53 -15.11
CA LYS A 327 21.36 -1.98 -16.47
C LYS A 327 20.34 -0.86 -16.63
N VAL A 328 19.14 -1.09 -16.14
CA VAL A 328 18.01 -0.18 -16.22
C VAL A 328 18.26 1.10 -15.41
N ARG A 329 18.92 0.98 -14.26
CA ARG A 329 19.33 2.15 -13.44
C ARG A 329 20.37 3.03 -14.15
N LYS A 330 21.33 2.43 -14.86
CA LYS A 330 22.34 3.16 -15.63
C LYS A 330 21.75 3.95 -16.81
N GLU A 331 20.61 3.54 -17.33
CA GLU A 331 19.90 4.19 -18.43
C GLU A 331 19.00 5.38 -18.00
N GLY A 332 19.00 5.73 -16.73
CA GLY A 332 18.22 6.86 -16.20
C GLY A 332 16.70 6.67 -16.21
N LEU A 333 16.26 5.44 -16.14
CA LEU A 333 14.84 5.09 -16.27
C LEU A 333 13.98 5.50 -15.08
N SER A 334 14.56 5.65 -13.90
CA SER A 334 13.83 6.21 -12.75
C SER A 334 13.28 7.60 -13.06
N LYS A 335 14.09 8.44 -13.72
CA LYS A 335 13.64 9.76 -14.17
C LYS A 335 12.52 9.66 -15.21
N GLN A 336 12.62 8.75 -16.17
CA GLN A 336 11.56 8.57 -17.18
C GLN A 336 10.24 8.11 -16.56
N VAL A 337 10.28 7.21 -15.57
CA VAL A 337 9.10 6.79 -14.79
C VAL A 337 8.50 7.97 -14.03
N TRP A 338 9.35 8.78 -13.40
CA TRP A 338 8.93 9.98 -12.69
C TRP A 338 8.23 10.96 -13.62
N ASP A 339 8.89 11.36 -14.69
CA ASP A 339 8.38 12.34 -15.67
C ASP A 339 7.04 11.84 -16.25
N HIS A 340 7.00 10.59 -16.75
CA HIS A 340 5.77 9.99 -17.27
C HIS A 340 4.61 10.02 -16.24
N THR A 341 4.90 9.73 -14.99
CA THR A 341 3.88 9.67 -13.95
C THR A 341 3.35 11.06 -13.62
N MET A 342 4.25 12.05 -13.45
CA MET A 342 3.85 13.42 -13.15
C MET A 342 3.08 14.04 -14.32
N ASP A 343 3.55 13.87 -15.55
CA ASP A 343 2.86 14.35 -16.76
C ASP A 343 1.46 13.75 -16.89
N THR A 344 1.32 12.44 -16.59
CA THR A 344 0.02 11.76 -16.62
C THR A 344 -0.95 12.35 -15.59
N LEU A 345 -0.51 12.54 -14.35
CA LEU A 345 -1.34 13.09 -13.28
C LEU A 345 -1.70 14.56 -13.55
N GLU A 346 -0.74 15.38 -14.02
CA GLU A 346 -0.97 16.77 -14.38
C GLU A 346 -1.97 16.91 -15.54
N ARG A 347 -1.85 16.06 -16.56
CA ARG A 347 -2.81 16.02 -17.67
C ARG A 347 -4.23 15.80 -17.19
N ILE A 348 -4.43 14.82 -16.28
CA ILE A 348 -5.74 14.51 -15.72
C ILE A 348 -6.28 15.66 -14.88
N GLU A 349 -5.44 16.26 -14.06
CA GLU A 349 -5.81 17.42 -13.23
C GLU A 349 -6.29 18.59 -14.10
N LYS A 350 -5.57 18.90 -15.18
CA LYS A 350 -5.98 19.92 -16.18
C LYS A 350 -7.28 19.58 -16.89
N GLN A 351 -7.54 18.29 -17.17
CA GLN A 351 -8.79 17.83 -17.79
C GLN A 351 -9.97 18.01 -16.81
N ASN A 352 -9.81 17.60 -15.55
CA ASN A 352 -10.83 17.71 -14.51
C ASN A 352 -11.18 19.17 -14.21
N ALA A 353 -10.18 20.06 -14.16
CA ALA A 353 -10.39 21.51 -13.96
C ALA A 353 -11.17 22.19 -15.10
N LYS A 354 -11.14 21.64 -16.34
CA LYS A 354 -11.90 22.17 -17.48
C LYS A 354 -13.33 21.62 -17.55
N GLY A 355 -13.61 20.52 -16.86
CA GLY A 355 -14.91 19.87 -16.87
C GLY A 355 -15.79 20.22 -15.64
N SER A 356 -15.25 20.96 -14.70
CA SER A 356 -15.93 21.53 -13.51
C SER A 356 -16.46 22.93 -13.83
#